data_46c5ae15dabcb0857daa06f3a9db3919
#
_entry.id   46c5ae15dabcb0857daa06f3a9db3919
#
_cell.length_a   1.000
_cell.length_b   1.000
_cell.length_c   1.000
_cell.angle_alpha   90.00
_cell.angle_beta   90.00
_cell.angle_gamma   90.00
#
_symmetry.space_group_name_H-M   'P 1'
#
loop_
_entity.id
_entity.type
_entity.pdbx_description
1 polymer ?
#
loop_
_entity_poly.entity_id
_entity_poly.type
_entity_poly.pdbx_seq_one_letter_code
_entity_poly.pdbx_strand_id
1 'polypeptide(L)'
;MALLKVIEWSDNSHNTLVYKIDTKKNVIARGSALTVREGQAAVFCDKGRMADVFLPGYYKLDTDSLPVLTALLSWKYGFETPFKSEGYFVSTNRFTKQRWGTANPIMLRDPDFGAVRVRGYGTYSFRVKDPYVFMTELSGSHSTYRTEDISDHIRSMLVMAISDALGESGISVVDMAANLMELSDAVKASLEKRFSELGLELSDFNFENVSLPAELEKAMDENARLGMFRRNMDVYTRMAQADALKDAAKNPGTAGSAMGAGLGLGMGMQMMNAVKEMSAANGGGTASLCPKCGAEVPAGAKFCARCGAKTDGGAAGGVCKKCGT
;
A
#
# COMPACT_ATOMS: atom_id res chain seq x y z
N MET A 1 -50.04 29.11 -27.88
CA MET A 1 -48.95 28.31 -28.44
C MET A 1 -48.04 27.97 -27.28
N ALA A 2 -48.00 26.70 -26.86
CA ALA A 2 -46.98 26.24 -25.91
C ALA A 2 -45.64 26.25 -26.62
N LEU A 3 -44.69 27.07 -26.13
CA LEU A 3 -43.33 27.07 -26.63
C LEU A 3 -42.73 25.66 -26.38
N LEU A 4 -42.28 25.01 -27.43
CA LEU A 4 -41.52 23.77 -27.35
C LEU A 4 -40.34 24.00 -26.42
N LYS A 5 -40.26 23.25 -25.33
CA LYS A 5 -39.21 23.39 -24.33
C LYS A 5 -38.12 22.35 -24.62
N VAL A 6 -36.90 22.81 -24.75
CA VAL A 6 -35.75 21.94 -24.75
C VAL A 6 -35.41 21.62 -23.28
N ILE A 7 -35.35 20.34 -22.97
CA ILE A 7 -34.99 19.83 -21.66
C ILE A 7 -33.56 19.33 -21.77
N GLU A 8 -32.67 20.01 -21.12
CA GLU A 8 -31.25 19.63 -21.05
C GLU A 8 -30.68 20.00 -19.68
N TRP A 9 -29.64 19.33 -19.28
CA TRP A 9 -28.89 19.63 -18.07
C TRP A 9 -27.44 19.96 -18.40
N SER A 10 -26.98 21.07 -17.85
CA SER A 10 -25.58 21.47 -17.89
C SER A 10 -25.16 21.74 -16.47
N ASP A 11 -24.26 20.94 -15.95
CA ASP A 11 -23.72 21.09 -14.60
C ASP A 11 -22.22 21.39 -14.67
N ASN A 12 -21.83 22.44 -13.97
CA ASN A 12 -20.43 22.80 -13.79
C ASN A 12 -19.89 22.31 -12.43
N SER A 13 -20.74 21.68 -11.60
CA SER A 13 -20.31 21.06 -10.36
C SER A 13 -19.73 19.65 -10.65
N HIS A 14 -18.69 19.28 -9.90
CA HIS A 14 -18.09 17.96 -10.02
C HIS A 14 -18.63 16.96 -8.99
N ASN A 15 -19.71 17.33 -8.27
CA ASN A 15 -20.23 16.55 -7.16
C ASN A 15 -21.72 16.22 -7.25
N THR A 16 -22.44 16.66 -8.29
CA THR A 16 -23.86 16.36 -8.46
C THR A 16 -24.06 15.01 -9.15
N LEU A 17 -24.71 14.08 -8.46
CA LEU A 17 -25.08 12.77 -8.96
C LEU A 17 -26.44 12.80 -9.65
N VAL A 18 -27.43 13.46 -9.01
CA VAL A 18 -28.80 13.54 -9.52
C VAL A 18 -29.29 14.97 -9.45
N TYR A 19 -30.01 15.37 -10.50
CA TYR A 19 -30.66 16.66 -10.61
C TYR A 19 -32.08 16.49 -11.14
N LYS A 20 -33.08 16.92 -10.37
CA LYS A 20 -34.49 16.89 -10.79
C LYS A 20 -34.74 17.99 -11.82
N ILE A 21 -35.38 17.62 -12.92
CA ILE A 21 -35.75 18.56 -13.97
C ILE A 21 -36.82 19.55 -13.42
N ASP A 22 -36.46 20.83 -13.41
CA ASP A 22 -37.41 21.88 -13.00
C ASP A 22 -38.40 22.12 -14.14
N THR A 23 -39.58 21.54 -14.02
CA THR A 23 -40.70 21.77 -14.92
C THR A 23 -41.80 22.51 -14.16
N LYS A 24 -42.31 23.60 -14.72
CA LYS A 24 -43.45 24.30 -14.13
C LYS A 24 -44.59 23.30 -13.96
N LYS A 25 -45.03 23.09 -12.69
CA LYS A 25 -46.06 22.12 -12.30
C LYS A 25 -45.77 20.65 -12.55
N ASN A 26 -44.49 20.25 -12.68
CA ASN A 26 -44.07 18.87 -13.02
C ASN A 26 -44.74 18.30 -14.29
N VAL A 27 -45.03 19.17 -15.26
CA VAL A 27 -45.64 18.75 -16.54
C VAL A 27 -44.62 18.92 -17.66
N ILE A 28 -44.33 17.84 -18.33
CA ILE A 28 -43.54 17.84 -19.56
C ILE A 28 -44.49 18.00 -20.73
N ALA A 29 -44.35 19.12 -21.48
CA ALA A 29 -45.22 19.39 -22.61
C ALA A 29 -44.91 18.41 -23.79
N ARG A 30 -45.98 17.96 -24.44
CA ARG A 30 -45.87 17.14 -25.66
C ARG A 30 -45.09 17.88 -26.74
N GLY A 31 -44.19 17.16 -27.42
CA GLY A 31 -43.33 17.72 -28.46
C GLY A 31 -42.12 18.45 -27.92
N SER A 32 -41.87 18.42 -26.59
CA SER A 32 -40.62 18.91 -26.03
C SER A 32 -39.45 18.03 -26.50
N ALA A 33 -38.26 18.61 -26.62
CA ALA A 33 -37.03 17.90 -26.93
C ALA A 33 -36.27 17.61 -25.65
N LEU A 34 -35.80 16.39 -25.48
CA LEU A 34 -34.88 15.98 -24.43
C LEU A 34 -33.51 15.77 -25.04
N THR A 35 -32.51 16.47 -24.55
CA THR A 35 -31.11 16.27 -24.91
C THR A 35 -30.38 15.69 -23.73
N VAL A 36 -29.91 14.45 -23.83
CA VAL A 36 -29.05 13.78 -22.86
C VAL A 36 -27.63 13.78 -23.43
N ARG A 37 -26.73 14.41 -22.72
CA ARG A 37 -25.32 14.53 -23.14
C ARG A 37 -24.53 13.28 -22.75
N GLU A 38 -23.37 13.09 -23.37
CA GLU A 38 -22.42 12.08 -22.92
C GLU A 38 -22.07 12.26 -21.43
N GLY A 39 -22.00 11.16 -20.69
CA GLY A 39 -21.80 11.20 -19.25
C GLY A 39 -23.05 11.52 -18.43
N GLN A 40 -24.23 11.47 -19.05
CA GLN A 40 -25.52 11.66 -18.39
C GLN A 40 -26.50 10.57 -18.80
N ALA A 41 -27.48 10.35 -17.96
CA ALA A 41 -28.72 9.64 -18.30
C ALA A 41 -29.91 10.43 -17.78
N ALA A 42 -31.05 10.31 -18.42
CA ALA A 42 -32.29 10.90 -17.90
C ALA A 42 -33.24 9.77 -17.49
N VAL A 43 -33.78 9.87 -16.28
CA VAL A 43 -34.74 8.92 -15.72
C VAL A 43 -36.08 9.60 -15.53
N PHE A 44 -37.13 9.02 -16.09
CA PHE A 44 -38.50 9.54 -15.93
C PHE A 44 -39.27 8.66 -14.96
N CYS A 45 -40.03 9.33 -14.09
CA CYS A 45 -40.90 8.69 -13.12
C CYS A 45 -42.35 9.06 -13.45
N ASP A 46 -43.21 8.04 -13.52
CA ASP A 46 -44.66 8.23 -13.62
C ASP A 46 -45.36 7.68 -12.38
N LYS A 47 -46.23 8.50 -11.77
CA LYS A 47 -46.99 8.11 -10.57
C LYS A 47 -46.11 7.56 -9.43
N GLY A 48 -44.89 8.09 -9.28
CA GLY A 48 -43.95 7.65 -8.24
C GLY A 48 -43.21 6.34 -8.55
N ARG A 49 -43.32 5.83 -9.78
CA ARG A 49 -42.52 4.67 -10.23
C ARG A 49 -41.56 5.10 -11.33
N MET A 50 -40.37 4.59 -11.28
CA MET A 50 -39.39 4.76 -12.36
C MET A 50 -39.90 4.03 -13.60
N ALA A 51 -39.97 4.74 -14.74
CA ALA A 51 -40.56 4.25 -15.96
C ALA A 51 -39.50 4.00 -17.05
N ASP A 52 -38.85 5.06 -17.52
CA ASP A 52 -37.93 5.02 -18.64
C ASP A 52 -36.57 5.62 -18.29
N VAL A 53 -35.50 5.04 -18.85
CA VAL A 53 -34.12 5.53 -18.78
C VAL A 53 -33.65 5.88 -20.19
N PHE A 54 -33.27 7.15 -20.40
CA PHE A 54 -32.74 7.66 -21.64
C PHE A 54 -31.21 7.78 -21.55
N LEU A 55 -30.54 7.10 -22.44
CA LEU A 55 -29.08 7.19 -22.60
C LEU A 55 -28.69 8.43 -23.40
N PRO A 56 -27.39 8.74 -23.56
CA PRO A 56 -26.95 9.89 -24.35
C PRO A 56 -27.60 9.92 -25.76
N GLY A 57 -28.18 11.05 -26.11
CA GLY A 57 -28.87 11.24 -27.37
C GLY A 57 -29.88 12.39 -27.35
N TYR A 58 -30.53 12.58 -28.52
CA TYR A 58 -31.60 13.53 -28.69
C TYR A 58 -32.93 12.79 -28.86
N TYR A 59 -33.89 13.11 -28.03
CA TYR A 59 -35.21 12.47 -28.01
C TYR A 59 -36.32 13.51 -28.15
N LYS A 60 -37.22 13.26 -29.07
CA LYS A 60 -38.44 14.03 -29.17
C LYS A 60 -39.49 13.37 -28.30
N LEU A 61 -39.95 14.05 -27.27
CA LEU A 61 -40.92 13.54 -26.31
C LEU A 61 -42.32 13.63 -26.95
N ASP A 62 -42.58 12.70 -27.87
CA ASP A 62 -43.88 12.46 -28.55
C ASP A 62 -44.41 11.08 -28.19
N THR A 63 -45.70 10.85 -28.38
CA THR A 63 -46.39 9.58 -28.04
C THR A 63 -45.74 8.34 -28.66
N ASP A 64 -45.06 8.50 -29.78
CA ASP A 64 -44.52 7.38 -30.56
C ASP A 64 -43.06 7.01 -30.16
N SER A 65 -42.44 7.83 -29.34
CA SER A 65 -41.01 7.71 -28.98
C SER A 65 -40.74 7.12 -27.59
N LEU A 66 -41.79 6.78 -26.84
CA LEU A 66 -41.68 6.38 -25.43
C LEU A 66 -42.26 4.99 -25.21
N PRO A 67 -41.45 3.92 -25.20
CA PRO A 67 -41.93 2.52 -25.19
C PRO A 67 -42.74 2.14 -23.96
N VAL A 68 -42.46 2.66 -22.78
CA VAL A 68 -43.22 2.33 -21.56
C VAL A 68 -44.30 3.37 -21.25
N LEU A 69 -44.10 4.62 -21.55
CA LEU A 69 -45.14 5.65 -21.41
C LEU A 69 -46.26 5.48 -22.41
N THR A 70 -46.06 4.84 -23.56
CA THR A 70 -47.09 4.44 -24.51
C THR A 70 -47.97 3.28 -24.01
N ALA A 71 -47.46 2.40 -23.17
CA ALA A 71 -48.22 1.33 -22.55
C ALA A 71 -49.21 1.86 -21.48
N LEU A 72 -48.98 3.03 -20.95
CA LEU A 72 -49.87 3.74 -20.05
C LEU A 72 -50.93 4.51 -20.86
N LEU A 73 -51.98 3.83 -21.19
CA LEU A 73 -53.15 4.23 -21.98
C LEU A 73 -53.76 5.62 -21.65
N SER A 74 -53.31 6.33 -20.64
CA SER A 74 -53.73 7.66 -20.27
C SER A 74 -53.26 8.77 -21.20
N TRP A 75 -52.25 8.51 -22.05
CA TRP A 75 -51.78 9.46 -23.05
C TRP A 75 -52.76 9.64 -24.22
N LYS A 76 -53.69 8.69 -24.38
CA LYS A 76 -54.73 8.71 -25.44
C LYS A 76 -55.80 9.77 -25.22
N TYR A 77 -55.92 10.35 -24.01
CA TYR A 77 -56.99 11.27 -23.61
C TYR A 77 -56.52 12.74 -23.48
N GLY A 78 -55.56 13.19 -24.29
CA GLY A 78 -55.18 14.60 -24.34
C GLY A 78 -54.75 15.15 -22.96
N PHE A 79 -53.64 15.77 -22.89
CA PHE A 79 -52.82 16.30 -21.78
C PHE A 79 -53.56 17.10 -20.66
N GLU A 80 -54.80 16.92 -20.41
CA GLU A 80 -55.54 17.55 -19.30
C GLU A 80 -55.62 16.70 -18.04
N THR A 81 -55.12 15.47 -18.06
CA THR A 81 -55.04 14.67 -16.83
C THR A 81 -53.82 15.10 -15.99
N PRO A 82 -54.00 15.34 -14.68
CA PRO A 82 -52.96 15.87 -13.80
C PRO A 82 -51.91 14.79 -13.41
N PHE A 83 -51.35 14.09 -14.40
CA PHE A 83 -50.29 13.16 -14.13
C PHE A 83 -48.97 13.91 -14.03
N LYS A 84 -48.45 13.94 -12.83
CA LYS A 84 -47.14 14.54 -12.53
C LYS A 84 -46.07 13.58 -12.93
N SER A 85 -45.55 13.70 -14.13
CA SER A 85 -44.33 13.00 -14.55
C SER A 85 -43.13 13.81 -14.09
N GLU A 86 -42.27 13.18 -13.32
CA GLU A 86 -41.03 13.78 -12.84
C GLU A 86 -39.87 13.24 -13.68
N GLY A 87 -38.92 14.09 -14.00
CA GLY A 87 -37.70 13.71 -14.70
C GLY A 87 -36.48 14.04 -13.87
N TYR A 88 -35.48 13.21 -13.96
CA TYR A 88 -34.22 13.34 -13.28
C TYR A 88 -33.09 13.15 -14.27
N PHE A 89 -32.06 13.98 -14.20
CA PHE A 89 -30.77 13.71 -14.82
C PHE A 89 -29.87 13.03 -13.81
N VAL A 90 -29.17 12.00 -14.25
CA VAL A 90 -28.20 11.25 -13.46
C VAL A 90 -26.84 11.39 -14.15
N SER A 91 -25.84 11.82 -13.43
CA SER A 91 -24.46 11.86 -13.93
C SER A 91 -23.86 10.46 -13.94
N THR A 92 -23.42 10.00 -15.11
CA THR A 92 -22.71 8.73 -15.30
C THR A 92 -21.20 8.94 -15.46
N ASN A 93 -20.75 10.20 -15.27
CA ASN A 93 -19.34 10.53 -15.25
C ASN A 93 -18.64 9.85 -14.09
N ARG A 94 -17.31 9.72 -14.19
CA ARG A 94 -16.48 9.21 -13.11
C ARG A 94 -16.22 10.30 -12.07
N PHE A 95 -16.63 10.05 -10.83
CA PHE A 95 -16.33 10.87 -9.68
C PHE A 95 -14.98 10.44 -9.09
N THR A 96 -13.94 11.21 -9.39
CA THR A 96 -12.56 10.89 -9.01
C THR A 96 -12.17 11.54 -7.69
N LYS A 97 -11.08 11.05 -7.09
CA LYS A 97 -10.44 11.64 -5.89
C LYS A 97 -11.37 11.77 -4.69
N GLN A 98 -12.32 10.84 -4.56
CA GLN A 98 -13.11 10.73 -3.33
C GLN A 98 -12.21 10.21 -2.22
N ARG A 99 -12.16 10.89 -1.08
CA ARG A 99 -11.30 10.52 0.03
C ARG A 99 -12.00 9.57 0.98
N TRP A 100 -11.29 8.57 1.44
CA TRP A 100 -11.73 7.69 2.51
C TRP A 100 -10.66 7.64 3.61
N GLY A 101 -11.08 7.29 4.81
CA GLY A 101 -10.19 7.07 5.93
C GLY A 101 -10.91 6.36 7.07
N THR A 102 -10.16 5.61 7.85
CA THR A 102 -10.68 4.93 9.03
C THR A 102 -10.82 5.93 10.18
N ALA A 103 -12.04 6.24 10.57
CA ALA A 103 -12.32 7.14 11.71
C ALA A 103 -11.75 6.53 13.01
N ASN A 104 -11.96 5.22 13.20
CA ASN A 104 -11.40 4.44 14.30
C ASN A 104 -10.32 3.50 13.78
N PRO A 105 -9.29 3.20 14.59
CA PRO A 105 -8.30 2.20 14.23
C PRO A 105 -8.93 0.82 14.04
N ILE A 106 -8.51 0.12 13.00
CA ILE A 106 -8.85 -1.28 12.74
C ILE A 106 -7.91 -2.14 13.58
N MET A 107 -8.46 -3.10 14.33
CA MET A 107 -7.66 -4.04 15.10
C MET A 107 -7.35 -5.27 14.26
N LEU A 108 -6.06 -5.53 14.03
CA LEU A 108 -5.56 -6.67 13.28
C LEU A 108 -4.75 -7.58 14.19
N ARG A 109 -4.68 -8.84 13.81
CA ARG A 109 -3.76 -9.79 14.42
C ARG A 109 -2.54 -9.94 13.50
N ASP A 110 -1.44 -9.38 13.94
CA ASP A 110 -0.15 -9.45 13.26
C ASP A 110 0.62 -10.70 13.74
N PRO A 111 1.30 -11.43 12.84
CA PRO A 111 2.07 -12.61 13.22
C PRO A 111 3.27 -12.29 14.11
N ASP A 112 3.87 -11.10 13.95
CA ASP A 112 5.10 -10.70 14.65
C ASP A 112 4.82 -9.88 15.92
N PHE A 113 3.79 -9.01 15.88
CA PHE A 113 3.47 -8.04 16.94
C PHE A 113 2.21 -8.36 17.72
N GLY A 114 1.46 -9.40 17.33
CA GLY A 114 0.22 -9.79 17.98
C GLY A 114 -0.96 -8.86 17.61
N ALA A 115 -1.68 -8.33 18.60
CA ALA A 115 -2.82 -7.44 18.34
C ALA A 115 -2.34 -6.00 18.08
N VAL A 116 -2.49 -5.53 16.84
CA VAL A 116 -2.06 -4.20 16.39
C VAL A 116 -3.26 -3.37 15.96
N ARG A 117 -3.21 -2.08 16.20
CA ARG A 117 -4.19 -1.11 15.73
C ARG A 117 -3.61 -0.34 14.54
N VAL A 118 -4.29 -0.38 13.39
CA VAL A 118 -3.86 0.33 12.19
C VAL A 118 -4.90 1.36 11.78
N ARG A 119 -4.46 2.43 11.15
CA ARG A 119 -5.30 3.41 10.47
C ARG A 119 -4.89 3.47 9.02
N GLY A 120 -5.88 3.52 8.13
CA GLY A 120 -5.64 3.68 6.71
C GLY A 120 -6.41 4.88 6.16
N TYR A 121 -5.87 5.47 5.13
CA TYR A 121 -6.56 6.45 4.30
C TYR A 121 -6.12 6.34 2.85
N GLY A 122 -6.95 6.88 1.98
CA GLY A 122 -6.66 6.86 0.56
C GLY A 122 -7.76 7.50 -0.26
N THR A 123 -7.79 7.14 -1.52
CA THR A 123 -8.76 7.66 -2.48
C THR A 123 -9.47 6.53 -3.21
N TYR A 124 -10.68 6.81 -3.65
CA TYR A 124 -11.45 5.95 -4.55
C TYR A 124 -12.12 6.77 -5.64
N SER A 125 -12.51 6.10 -6.69
CA SER A 125 -13.27 6.69 -7.78
C SER A 125 -14.43 5.76 -8.14
N PHE A 126 -15.59 6.33 -8.37
CA PHE A 126 -16.78 5.57 -8.74
C PHE A 126 -17.58 6.29 -9.83
N ARG A 127 -18.51 5.58 -10.44
CA ARG A 127 -19.51 6.15 -11.34
C ARG A 127 -20.86 5.46 -11.16
N VAL A 128 -21.91 6.11 -11.61
CA VAL A 128 -23.21 5.47 -11.76
C VAL A 128 -23.19 4.65 -13.03
N LYS A 129 -23.32 3.32 -12.91
CA LYS A 129 -23.34 2.38 -14.01
C LYS A 129 -24.76 2.08 -14.46
N ASP A 130 -25.65 1.88 -13.49
CA ASP A 130 -27.07 1.66 -13.72
C ASP A 130 -27.90 2.77 -13.07
N PRO A 131 -28.34 3.77 -13.83
CA PRO A 131 -29.13 4.87 -13.31
C PRO A 131 -30.48 4.46 -12.71
N TYR A 132 -31.09 3.39 -13.22
CA TYR A 132 -32.36 2.89 -12.71
C TYR A 132 -32.21 2.34 -11.29
N VAL A 133 -31.28 1.42 -11.11
CA VAL A 133 -30.98 0.82 -9.80
C VAL A 133 -30.52 1.90 -8.80
N PHE A 134 -29.61 2.78 -9.23
CA PHE A 134 -29.11 3.87 -8.40
C PHE A 134 -30.23 4.79 -7.86
N MET A 135 -31.16 5.16 -8.72
CA MET A 135 -32.30 5.98 -8.34
C MET A 135 -33.27 5.25 -7.40
N THR A 136 -33.46 3.95 -7.62
CA THR A 136 -34.37 3.13 -6.80
C THR A 136 -33.83 2.90 -5.41
N GLU A 137 -32.54 2.54 -5.32
CA GLU A 137 -31.93 2.10 -4.06
C GLU A 137 -31.40 3.25 -3.20
N LEU A 138 -30.94 4.34 -3.80
CA LEU A 138 -30.21 5.40 -3.09
C LEU A 138 -30.87 6.77 -3.17
N SER A 139 -31.10 7.28 -4.38
CA SER A 139 -31.53 8.67 -4.54
C SER A 139 -33.02 8.88 -4.22
N GLY A 140 -33.84 7.89 -4.52
CA GLY A 140 -35.29 8.01 -4.30
C GLY A 140 -35.88 9.23 -5.00
N SER A 141 -36.60 10.07 -4.21
CA SER A 141 -37.29 11.27 -4.70
C SER A 141 -36.57 12.59 -4.37
N HIS A 142 -35.28 12.54 -4.03
CA HIS A 142 -34.52 13.75 -3.76
C HIS A 142 -34.42 14.63 -5.01
N SER A 143 -34.60 15.94 -4.84
CA SER A 143 -34.50 16.89 -5.96
C SER A 143 -33.07 17.09 -6.44
N THR A 144 -32.10 16.94 -5.54
CA THR A 144 -30.68 16.98 -5.83
C THR A 144 -30.01 15.96 -4.92
N TYR A 145 -29.10 15.14 -5.47
CA TYR A 145 -28.33 14.16 -4.74
C TYR A 145 -26.86 14.32 -5.12
N ARG A 146 -26.02 14.45 -4.14
CA ARG A 146 -24.60 14.76 -4.32
C ARG A 146 -23.71 13.64 -3.79
N THR A 147 -22.43 13.73 -4.13
CA THR A 147 -21.42 12.79 -3.63
C THR A 147 -21.32 12.79 -2.10
N GLU A 148 -21.56 13.96 -1.47
CA GLU A 148 -21.57 14.08 0.00
C GLU A 148 -22.69 13.25 0.65
N ASP A 149 -23.85 13.19 0.00
CA ASP A 149 -25.04 12.51 0.54
C ASP A 149 -24.85 10.99 0.62
N ILE A 150 -24.02 10.41 -0.27
CA ILE A 150 -23.72 8.99 -0.29
C ILE A 150 -22.38 8.64 0.41
N SER A 151 -21.56 9.64 0.68
CA SER A 151 -20.17 9.43 1.13
C SER A 151 -20.06 8.61 2.41
N ASP A 152 -20.95 8.82 3.38
CA ASP A 152 -20.94 8.11 4.65
C ASP A 152 -21.35 6.64 4.49
N HIS A 153 -22.29 6.36 3.59
CA HIS A 153 -22.68 5.00 3.27
C HIS A 153 -21.55 4.24 2.58
N ILE A 154 -20.94 4.85 1.56
CA ILE A 154 -19.77 4.27 0.88
C ILE A 154 -18.62 4.06 1.87
N ARG A 155 -18.33 5.05 2.72
CA ARG A 155 -17.27 4.94 3.74
C ARG A 155 -17.48 3.74 4.66
N SER A 156 -18.71 3.49 5.10
CA SER A 156 -19.02 2.35 5.94
C SER A 156 -18.75 1.02 5.23
N MET A 157 -19.13 0.90 3.95
CA MET A 157 -18.83 -0.28 3.14
C MET A 157 -17.32 -0.47 2.92
N LEU A 158 -16.60 0.62 2.64
CA LEU A 158 -15.14 0.61 2.45
C LEU A 158 -14.42 0.12 3.72
N VAL A 159 -14.75 0.70 4.89
CA VAL A 159 -14.10 0.31 6.15
C VAL A 159 -14.32 -1.18 6.47
N MET A 160 -15.51 -1.70 6.19
CA MET A 160 -15.81 -3.13 6.37
C MET A 160 -14.94 -3.99 5.43
N ALA A 161 -14.94 -3.69 4.14
CA ALA A 161 -14.15 -4.44 3.14
C ALA A 161 -12.64 -4.35 3.40
N ILE A 162 -12.16 -3.19 3.84
CA ILE A 162 -10.76 -2.99 4.23
C ILE A 162 -10.43 -3.86 5.45
N SER A 163 -11.29 -3.88 6.47
CA SER A 163 -11.06 -4.69 7.66
C SER A 163 -10.99 -6.18 7.34
N ASP A 164 -11.88 -6.66 6.47
CA ASP A 164 -11.90 -8.04 6.01
C ASP A 164 -10.62 -8.37 5.20
N ALA A 165 -10.28 -7.54 4.21
CA ALA A 165 -9.09 -7.75 3.37
C ALA A 165 -7.78 -7.71 4.17
N LEU A 166 -7.64 -6.76 5.10
CA LEU A 166 -6.47 -6.69 5.97
C LEU A 166 -6.41 -7.89 6.93
N GLY A 167 -7.55 -8.33 7.45
CA GLY A 167 -7.62 -9.50 8.35
C GLY A 167 -7.28 -10.82 7.67
N GLU A 168 -7.66 -10.97 6.40
CA GLU A 168 -7.43 -12.19 5.60
C GLU A 168 -6.05 -12.23 4.93
N SER A 169 -5.42 -11.07 4.69
CA SER A 169 -4.15 -10.99 3.96
C SER A 169 -3.00 -11.72 4.65
N GLY A 170 -3.00 -11.81 5.98
CA GLY A 170 -1.90 -12.39 6.77
C GLY A 170 -0.56 -11.65 6.61
N ILE A 171 -0.57 -10.48 5.96
CA ILE A 171 0.63 -9.65 5.74
C ILE A 171 0.95 -8.92 7.04
N SER A 172 2.23 -9.00 7.49
CA SER A 172 2.68 -8.24 8.63
C SER A 172 2.53 -6.73 8.39
N VAL A 173 2.20 -5.99 9.43
CA VAL A 173 2.00 -4.52 9.35
C VAL A 173 3.25 -3.79 8.84
N VAL A 174 4.44 -4.37 9.03
CA VAL A 174 5.71 -3.84 8.51
C VAL A 174 5.77 -3.93 6.98
N ASP A 175 5.21 -5.01 6.43
CA ASP A 175 5.25 -5.29 4.99
C ASP A 175 4.04 -4.71 4.25
N MET A 176 3.02 -4.20 4.96
CA MET A 176 1.82 -3.62 4.35
C MET A 176 2.15 -2.49 3.38
N ALA A 177 3.12 -1.64 3.72
CA ALA A 177 3.52 -0.52 2.87
C ALA A 177 4.09 -0.96 1.50
N ALA A 178 4.69 -2.14 1.44
CA ALA A 178 5.20 -2.73 0.20
C ALA A 178 4.08 -3.41 -0.63
N ASN A 179 2.98 -3.79 0.00
CA ASN A 179 1.90 -4.59 -0.59
C ASN A 179 0.57 -3.80 -0.75
N LEU A 180 0.61 -2.45 -0.69
CA LEU A 180 -0.59 -1.61 -0.77
C LEU A 180 -1.40 -1.81 -2.06
N MET A 181 -0.74 -2.14 -3.16
CA MET A 181 -1.39 -2.38 -4.45
C MET A 181 -2.21 -3.67 -4.42
N GLU A 182 -1.64 -4.75 -3.92
CA GLU A 182 -2.32 -6.04 -3.76
C GLU A 182 -3.51 -5.94 -2.80
N LEU A 183 -3.34 -5.24 -1.68
CA LEU A 183 -4.42 -4.95 -0.74
C LEU A 183 -5.53 -4.10 -1.39
N SER A 184 -5.16 -3.12 -2.22
CA SER A 184 -6.14 -2.29 -2.94
C SER A 184 -6.98 -3.11 -3.90
N ASP A 185 -6.36 -4.03 -4.64
CA ASP A 185 -7.04 -4.91 -5.59
C ASP A 185 -7.97 -5.89 -4.87
N ALA A 186 -7.55 -6.45 -3.73
CA ALA A 186 -8.38 -7.33 -2.92
C ALA A 186 -9.63 -6.61 -2.37
N VAL A 187 -9.46 -5.40 -1.83
CA VAL A 187 -10.58 -4.57 -1.37
C VAL A 187 -11.52 -4.22 -2.52
N LYS A 188 -10.98 -3.82 -3.67
CA LYS A 188 -11.76 -3.50 -4.86
C LYS A 188 -12.64 -4.69 -5.28
N ALA A 189 -12.06 -5.89 -5.38
CA ALA A 189 -12.78 -7.10 -5.76
C ALA A 189 -13.92 -7.44 -4.79
N SER A 190 -13.69 -7.28 -3.48
CA SER A 190 -14.72 -7.53 -2.47
C SER A 190 -15.89 -6.55 -2.52
N LEU A 191 -15.65 -5.33 -3.02
CA LEU A 191 -16.64 -4.26 -3.10
C LEU A 191 -17.46 -4.28 -4.39
N GLU A 192 -16.96 -4.89 -5.47
CA GLU A 192 -17.62 -4.85 -6.79
C GLU A 192 -19.09 -5.26 -6.75
N LYS A 193 -19.41 -6.36 -6.05
CA LYS A 193 -20.78 -6.85 -5.92
C LYS A 193 -21.67 -5.84 -5.20
N ARG A 194 -21.21 -5.30 -4.07
CA ARG A 194 -21.97 -4.33 -3.25
C ARG A 194 -22.23 -3.03 -4.01
N PHE A 195 -21.23 -2.54 -4.75
CA PHE A 195 -21.41 -1.36 -5.62
C PHE A 195 -22.39 -1.62 -6.74
N SER A 196 -22.34 -2.80 -7.37
CA SER A 196 -23.26 -3.20 -8.42
C SER A 196 -24.71 -3.28 -7.93
N GLU A 197 -24.95 -3.77 -6.72
CA GLU A 197 -26.29 -3.82 -6.09
C GLU A 197 -26.89 -2.41 -5.90
N LEU A 198 -26.06 -1.38 -5.80
CA LEU A 198 -26.46 0.04 -5.70
C LEU A 198 -26.50 0.76 -7.06
N GLY A 199 -26.29 0.06 -8.17
CA GLY A 199 -26.19 0.66 -9.49
C GLY A 199 -24.89 1.44 -9.71
N LEU A 200 -23.88 1.25 -8.86
CA LEU A 200 -22.59 1.90 -8.92
C LEU A 200 -21.51 0.96 -9.48
N GLU A 201 -20.43 1.56 -9.97
CA GLU A 201 -19.19 0.85 -10.32
C GLU A 201 -18.02 1.52 -9.63
N LEU A 202 -17.27 0.75 -8.86
CA LEU A 202 -16.02 1.20 -8.27
C LEU A 202 -14.92 1.15 -9.34
N SER A 203 -14.55 2.30 -9.87
CA SER A 203 -13.55 2.39 -10.94
C SER A 203 -12.14 2.15 -10.41
N ASP A 204 -11.78 2.85 -9.34
CA ASP A 204 -10.46 2.76 -8.70
C ASP A 204 -10.61 2.77 -7.19
N PHE A 205 -9.74 2.03 -6.52
CA PHE A 205 -9.57 2.09 -5.06
C PHE A 205 -8.07 2.02 -4.74
N ASN A 206 -7.58 2.94 -3.93
CA ASN A 206 -6.17 3.01 -3.60
C ASN A 206 -5.98 3.32 -2.12
N PHE A 207 -5.06 2.59 -1.49
CA PHE A 207 -4.45 3.01 -0.25
C PHE A 207 -3.37 4.05 -0.55
N GLU A 208 -3.41 5.19 0.13
CA GLU A 208 -2.32 6.18 0.10
C GLU A 208 -1.33 5.90 1.24
N ASN A 209 -1.85 5.51 2.39
CA ASN A 209 -1.01 5.13 3.52
C ASN A 209 -1.77 4.26 4.53
N VAL A 210 -0.99 3.45 5.25
CA VAL A 210 -1.41 2.72 6.45
C VAL A 210 -0.49 3.14 7.59
N SER A 211 -1.05 3.73 8.64
CA SER A 211 -0.30 4.26 9.79
C SER A 211 -0.46 3.34 10.99
N LEU A 212 0.62 3.20 11.73
CA LEU A 212 0.72 2.43 12.96
C LEU A 212 0.55 3.35 14.19
N PRO A 213 0.26 2.81 15.38
CA PRO A 213 0.34 3.56 16.62
C PRO A 213 1.77 4.05 16.88
N ALA A 214 1.90 5.26 17.44
CA ALA A 214 3.19 5.88 17.72
C ALA A 214 4.11 5.04 18.65
N GLU A 215 3.51 4.22 19.53
CA GLU A 215 4.27 3.32 20.39
C GLU A 215 4.95 2.20 19.59
N LEU A 216 4.23 1.66 18.59
CA LEU A 216 4.75 0.61 17.72
C LEU A 216 5.81 1.17 16.76
N GLU A 217 5.59 2.35 16.19
CA GLU A 217 6.59 3.04 15.36
C GLU A 217 7.90 3.25 16.14
N LYS A 218 7.83 3.73 17.39
CA LYS A 218 8.99 3.87 18.26
C LYS A 218 9.69 2.54 18.55
N ALA A 219 8.94 1.48 18.82
CA ALA A 219 9.50 0.15 19.06
C ALA A 219 10.20 -0.40 17.81
N MET A 220 9.64 -0.14 16.62
CA MET A 220 10.24 -0.52 15.34
C MET A 220 11.54 0.28 15.08
N ASP A 221 11.54 1.58 15.34
CA ASP A 221 12.73 2.43 15.20
C ASP A 221 13.84 1.95 16.16
N GLU A 222 13.50 1.58 17.39
CA GLU A 222 14.45 1.05 18.34
C GLU A 222 15.01 -0.31 17.92
N ASN A 223 14.16 -1.21 17.43
CA ASN A 223 14.58 -2.49 16.87
C ASN A 223 15.45 -2.32 15.62
N ALA A 224 15.11 -1.40 14.73
CA ALA A 224 15.92 -1.07 13.56
C ALA A 224 17.31 -0.54 13.99
N ARG A 225 17.33 0.32 15.00
CA ARG A 225 18.57 0.84 15.60
C ARG A 225 19.42 -0.27 16.24
N LEU A 226 18.80 -1.16 17.01
CA LEU A 226 19.46 -2.34 17.58
C LEU A 226 19.95 -3.32 16.49
N GLY A 227 19.21 -3.48 15.41
CA GLY A 227 19.62 -4.27 14.26
C GLY A 227 20.85 -3.71 13.54
N MET A 228 20.93 -2.39 13.39
CA MET A 228 22.13 -1.71 12.90
C MET A 228 23.33 -1.91 13.83
N PHE A 229 23.10 -1.84 15.15
CA PHE A 229 24.16 -2.12 16.15
C PHE A 229 24.63 -3.56 16.09
N ARG A 230 23.73 -4.55 15.94
CA ARG A 230 24.11 -5.97 15.82
C ARG A 230 25.01 -6.24 14.61
N ARG A 231 24.72 -5.63 13.45
CA ARG A 231 25.56 -5.79 12.24
C ARG A 231 26.92 -5.13 12.34
N ASN A 232 27.05 -4.08 13.16
CA ASN A 232 28.26 -3.29 13.31
C ASN A 232 28.86 -3.37 14.72
N MET A 233 28.47 -4.37 15.53
CA MET A 233 28.92 -4.52 16.92
C MET A 233 30.47 -4.53 17.01
N ASP A 234 31.14 -5.21 16.07
CA ASP A 234 32.59 -5.27 16.02
C ASP A 234 33.22 -3.90 15.74
N VAL A 235 32.58 -3.09 14.91
CA VAL A 235 33.05 -1.73 14.59
C VAL A 235 32.84 -0.80 15.79
N TYR A 236 31.66 -0.89 16.41
CA TYR A 236 31.34 -0.07 17.61
C TYR A 236 32.22 -0.44 18.83
N THR A 237 32.45 -1.75 19.03
CA THR A 237 33.37 -2.19 20.12
C THR A 237 34.78 -1.70 19.88
N ARG A 238 35.28 -1.73 18.65
CA ARG A 238 36.60 -1.18 18.30
C ARG A 238 36.64 0.35 18.42
N MET A 239 35.59 1.07 18.03
CA MET A 239 35.51 2.52 18.24
C MET A 239 35.43 2.88 19.73
N ALA A 240 34.59 2.23 20.50
CA ALA A 240 34.49 2.45 21.92
C ALA A 240 35.81 2.13 22.66
N GLN A 241 36.54 1.09 22.25
CA GLN A 241 37.87 0.78 22.77
C GLN A 241 38.89 1.82 22.36
N ALA A 242 38.85 2.33 21.12
CA ALA A 242 39.73 3.38 20.66
C ALA A 242 39.49 4.73 21.40
N ASP A 243 38.21 5.06 21.62
CA ASP A 243 37.85 6.26 22.37
C ASP A 243 38.19 6.14 23.87
N ALA A 244 37.99 5.00 24.49
CA ALA A 244 38.42 4.74 25.86
C ALA A 244 39.95 4.82 26.01
N LEU A 245 40.72 4.33 25.04
CA LEU A 245 42.18 4.49 25.00
C LEU A 245 42.61 5.93 24.83
N LYS A 246 41.91 6.69 23.99
CA LYS A 246 42.17 8.09 23.73
C LYS A 246 41.87 8.96 24.98
N ASP A 247 40.81 8.62 25.70
CA ASP A 247 40.45 9.33 26.93
C ASP A 247 41.33 8.91 28.11
N ALA A 248 41.78 7.66 28.19
CA ALA A 248 42.79 7.22 29.13
C ALA A 248 44.15 7.89 28.88
N ALA A 249 44.53 8.10 27.62
CA ALA A 249 45.76 8.81 27.25
C ALA A 249 45.74 10.30 27.57
N LYS A 250 44.56 10.91 27.71
CA LYS A 250 44.40 12.34 28.09
C LYS A 250 44.48 12.60 29.61
N ASN A 251 44.41 11.55 30.44
CA ASN A 251 44.42 11.66 31.88
C ASN A 251 45.85 11.49 32.44
N PRO A 252 46.52 12.55 32.88
CA PRO A 252 47.92 12.50 33.33
C PRO A 252 48.09 11.99 34.78
N GLY A 253 47.09 11.36 35.38
CA GLY A 253 47.13 10.85 36.76
C GLY A 253 47.71 9.44 36.87
N THR A 254 48.27 9.11 38.05
CA THR A 254 48.83 7.77 38.39
C THR A 254 47.91 6.60 38.17
N ALA A 255 46.57 6.81 38.17
CA ALA A 255 45.56 5.82 37.83
C ALA A 255 45.53 5.52 36.32
N GLY A 256 45.86 6.50 35.46
CA GLY A 256 45.93 6.30 33.99
C GLY A 256 47.15 5.48 33.58
N SER A 257 48.28 5.60 34.29
CA SER A 257 49.49 4.81 33.98
C SER A 257 49.36 3.35 34.39
N ALA A 258 48.68 3.04 35.52
CA ALA A 258 48.43 1.66 35.95
C ALA A 258 47.40 0.94 35.06
N MET A 259 46.38 1.69 34.60
CA MET A 259 45.35 1.17 33.69
C MET A 259 45.89 1.01 32.27
N GLY A 260 46.77 1.92 31.82
CA GLY A 260 47.48 1.81 30.54
C GLY A 260 48.42 0.60 30.49
N ALA A 261 49.11 0.29 31.58
CA ALA A 261 49.96 -0.90 31.67
C ALA A 261 49.16 -2.21 31.73
N GLY A 262 48.01 -2.22 32.44
CA GLY A 262 47.14 -3.38 32.53
C GLY A 262 46.41 -3.68 31.22
N LEU A 263 45.89 -2.65 30.55
CA LEU A 263 45.24 -2.79 29.22
C LEU A 263 46.26 -3.10 28.12
N GLY A 264 47.47 -2.52 28.18
CA GLY A 264 48.54 -2.80 27.22
C GLY A 264 49.00 -4.27 27.26
N LEU A 265 49.09 -4.87 28.45
CA LEU A 265 49.42 -6.28 28.63
C LEU A 265 48.26 -7.18 28.19
N GLY A 266 47.00 -6.86 28.51
CA GLY A 266 45.84 -7.61 28.11
C GLY A 266 45.58 -7.57 26.58
N MET A 267 45.73 -6.42 25.96
CA MET A 267 45.62 -6.24 24.51
C MET A 267 46.81 -6.88 23.76
N GLY A 268 48.00 -6.78 24.32
CA GLY A 268 49.21 -7.45 23.76
C GLY A 268 49.05 -8.96 23.68
N MET A 269 48.49 -9.59 24.72
CA MET A 269 48.16 -11.01 24.72
C MET A 269 47.05 -11.39 23.73
N GLN A 270 46.00 -10.56 23.63
CA GLN A 270 44.87 -10.80 22.69
C GLN A 270 45.32 -10.60 21.24
N MET A 271 46.17 -9.59 21.00
CA MET A 271 46.73 -9.35 19.66
C MET A 271 47.73 -10.44 19.27
N MET A 272 48.50 -10.98 20.22
CA MET A 272 49.36 -12.15 19.99
C MET A 272 48.56 -13.42 19.69
N ASN A 273 47.37 -13.63 20.33
CA ASN A 273 46.50 -14.76 20.01
C ASN A 273 45.80 -14.56 18.65
N ALA A 274 45.35 -13.37 18.30
CA ALA A 274 44.76 -13.05 17.00
C ALA A 274 45.76 -13.21 15.84
N VAL A 275 47.04 -12.83 16.06
CA VAL A 275 48.13 -13.05 15.09
C VAL A 275 48.45 -14.56 14.99
N LYS A 276 48.35 -15.30 16.10
CA LYS A 276 48.54 -16.72 16.11
C LYS A 276 47.40 -17.49 15.35
N GLU A 277 46.18 -17.05 15.51
CA GLU A 277 45.01 -17.57 14.75
C GLU A 277 45.07 -17.18 13.28
N MET A 278 45.51 -15.97 12.93
CA MET A 278 45.70 -15.56 11.53
C MET A 278 46.90 -16.33 10.89
N SER A 279 47.92 -16.70 11.67
CA SER A 279 49.02 -17.51 11.18
C SER A 279 48.62 -18.97 11.01
N ALA A 280 47.68 -19.47 11.81
CA ALA A 280 47.14 -20.84 11.70
C ALA A 280 46.17 -20.98 10.53
N ALA A 281 45.47 -19.93 10.13
CA ALA A 281 44.53 -19.94 9.00
C ALA A 281 45.22 -19.88 7.61
N ASN A 282 46.51 -19.53 7.56
CA ASN A 282 47.22 -19.34 6.29
C ASN A 282 48.38 -20.29 6.03
N GLY A 283 48.49 -21.42 6.75
CA GLY A 283 49.60 -22.33 6.52
C GLY A 283 49.45 -23.72 7.12
N GLY A 284 48.68 -24.57 6.46
CA GLY A 284 48.71 -26.01 6.66
C GLY A 284 50.03 -26.61 6.12
N GLY A 285 51.16 -26.30 6.73
CA GLY A 285 52.45 -26.92 6.42
C GLY A 285 53.16 -27.22 7.73
N THR A 286 53.53 -28.49 7.96
CA THR A 286 54.34 -28.93 9.10
C THR A 286 55.69 -28.21 9.09
N ALA A 287 56.01 -27.49 10.21
CA ALA A 287 57.28 -26.87 10.40
C ALA A 287 58.39 -27.95 10.35
N SER A 288 59.42 -27.73 9.55
CA SER A 288 60.57 -28.63 9.45
C SER A 288 61.73 -28.09 10.31
N LEU A 289 62.50 -28.98 10.92
CA LEU A 289 63.68 -28.61 11.69
C LEU A 289 64.87 -28.37 10.75
N CYS A 290 65.63 -27.32 11.00
CA CYS A 290 66.83 -27.01 10.24
C CYS A 290 67.89 -28.11 10.42
N PRO A 291 68.38 -28.74 9.35
CA PRO A 291 69.34 -29.84 9.47
C PRO A 291 70.72 -29.42 10.03
N LYS A 292 71.00 -28.11 10.09
CA LYS A 292 72.26 -27.61 10.58
C LYS A 292 72.23 -27.15 12.05
N CYS A 293 71.15 -26.61 12.55
CA CYS A 293 71.09 -26.07 13.90
C CYS A 293 69.89 -26.51 14.73
N GLY A 294 69.01 -27.36 14.20
CA GLY A 294 67.80 -27.85 14.90
C GLY A 294 66.71 -26.85 15.18
N ALA A 295 66.80 -25.64 14.66
CA ALA A 295 65.77 -24.63 14.86
C ALA A 295 64.54 -24.90 13.94
N GLU A 296 63.33 -24.61 14.43
CA GLU A 296 62.10 -24.74 13.60
C GLU A 296 62.12 -23.71 12.46
N VAL A 297 61.89 -24.19 11.28
CA VAL A 297 61.81 -23.39 10.06
C VAL A 297 60.40 -23.48 9.49
N PRO A 298 59.71 -22.37 9.21
CA PRO A 298 58.39 -22.39 8.59
C PRO A 298 58.39 -23.12 7.26
N ALA A 299 57.30 -23.83 6.98
CA ALA A 299 57.16 -24.54 5.71
C ALA A 299 57.32 -23.60 4.51
N GLY A 300 58.19 -23.95 3.57
CA GLY A 300 58.46 -23.13 2.37
C GLY A 300 59.54 -22.06 2.51
N ALA A 301 60.16 -21.91 3.69
CA ALA A 301 61.27 -20.98 3.86
C ALA A 301 62.54 -21.57 3.20
N LYS A 302 63.20 -20.79 2.34
CA LYS A 302 64.39 -21.20 1.59
C LYS A 302 65.67 -21.16 2.40
N PHE A 303 65.67 -20.49 3.56
CA PHE A 303 66.83 -20.34 4.44
C PHE A 303 66.37 -20.36 5.93
N CYS A 304 67.18 -20.93 6.79
CA CYS A 304 66.99 -20.91 8.23
C CYS A 304 67.26 -19.50 8.77
N ALA A 305 66.28 -18.85 9.46
CA ALA A 305 66.43 -17.55 10.04
C ALA A 305 67.48 -17.46 11.17
N ARG A 306 67.86 -18.58 11.81
CA ARG A 306 68.79 -18.67 12.90
C ARG A 306 70.27 -18.81 12.51
N CYS A 307 70.53 -19.60 11.43
CA CYS A 307 71.90 -19.92 11.05
C CYS A 307 72.20 -19.66 9.56
N GLY A 308 71.27 -19.14 8.80
CA GLY A 308 71.44 -18.83 7.38
C GLY A 308 71.60 -20.06 6.44
N ALA A 309 71.50 -21.24 6.97
CA ALA A 309 71.65 -22.46 6.16
C ALA A 309 70.45 -22.60 5.19
N LYS A 310 70.72 -23.02 3.98
CA LYS A 310 69.70 -23.29 2.95
C LYS A 310 68.88 -24.49 3.40
N THR A 311 67.57 -24.31 3.50
CA THR A 311 66.62 -25.39 3.76
C THR A 311 66.05 -25.79 2.42
N ASP A 312 66.46 -27.01 1.95
CA ASP A 312 65.84 -27.59 0.76
C ASP A 312 64.36 -27.82 1.09
N GLY A 313 63.47 -27.10 0.45
CA GLY A 313 62.03 -27.25 0.62
C GLY A 313 61.66 -28.71 0.36
N GLY A 314 61.37 -29.43 1.46
CA GLY A 314 61.07 -30.86 1.40
C GLY A 314 59.93 -31.10 0.40
N ALA A 315 60.28 -31.76 -0.66
CA ALA A 315 59.33 -32.37 -1.56
C ALA A 315 58.52 -33.37 -0.74
N ALA A 316 57.26 -33.16 -0.55
CA ALA A 316 56.37 -34.19 -0.03
C ALA A 316 56.49 -35.42 -0.86
N GLY A 317 56.72 -36.56 -0.19
CA GLY A 317 56.99 -37.87 -0.77
C GLY A 317 55.99 -38.19 -1.88
N GLY A 318 56.54 -38.28 -3.08
CA GLY A 318 55.80 -38.80 -4.23
C GLY A 318 55.60 -40.30 -4.08
N VAL A 319 54.39 -40.74 -4.01
CA VAL A 319 53.98 -42.13 -4.11
C VAL A 319 54.46 -42.66 -5.45
N CYS A 320 55.24 -43.71 -5.42
CA CYS A 320 55.77 -44.38 -6.62
C CYS A 320 54.63 -44.90 -7.50
N LYS A 321 54.44 -44.29 -8.71
CA LYS A 321 53.39 -44.67 -9.66
C LYS A 321 53.48 -46.12 -10.16
N LYS A 322 54.52 -46.95 -9.74
CA LYS A 322 54.76 -48.29 -10.24
C LYS A 322 54.57 -49.40 -9.19
N CYS A 323 54.54 -49.09 -7.89
CA CYS A 323 54.40 -50.07 -6.82
C CYS A 323 53.40 -49.75 -5.74
N GLY A 324 52.78 -48.50 -5.70
CA GLY A 324 51.71 -48.21 -4.80
C GLY A 324 52.07 -48.09 -3.32
N THR A 325 53.34 -47.97 -2.94
CA THR A 325 53.83 -47.74 -1.58
C THR A 325 54.45 -46.34 -1.45
#